data_77b7cea0a77e566bd620245e70f7ca6f
#
_entry.id   77b7cea0a77e566bd620245e70f7ca6f
#
_cell.length_a   1.000
_cell.length_b   1.000
_cell.length_c   1.000
_cell.angle_alpha   90.00
_cell.angle_beta   90.00
_cell.angle_gamma   90.00
#
_symmetry.space_group_name_H-M   'P 1'
#
loop_
_entity.id
_entity.type
_entity.pdbx_description
1 polymer ?
#
loop_
_entity_poly.entity_id
_entity_poly.type
_entity_poly.pdbx_seq_one_letter_code
_entity_poly.pdbx_strand_id
1 'polypeptide(L)'
;MIEPQKILGKSIEEYFLSRGPEYAVLSAESVPEALELMEHSSVDLVISEHRGPGEIDGLELLEGTRGTEMAVRVILCAEPALEFDSDEALAAGCDTFLVKPIPVHKLCELVFNMLQPERGFSGRLVGMKLEDVVEMLCFRKDSSVLSVTSGTNNGIIYVHEGAITHAQCDSLSGVEAVYEILGWEEGEFYSQVVLDVPPQTVFTDWQSLLMEGIRQKDEIKHALGPESVAQPVVESSATEPAPGTLEEFAPPLFTLETVEPLRIMVVDDSRLIRKIVQEIIEADPDLTVVGYAANGREALARIEELQPDLILLDWDMPVMMGGTTLMHIMIRSPCPVVILSGFVGGAGASSFDLLCLGAVDFMRKPQSKWRTDGRADDLLRRVKQAGQIRFERIRRLKIPAPVQKSPAGEHASRPGAFLSVLAASTGGCTDLIRIVPRLPADFGSPIVVLHDMQPEALGPFIDYLDSRSQIEVRPVEPDVTLIDRVCYIHPATVPVELGNREDGPALKILSELPDSGVTDHFLVSASKVMGDHLLAVLLSGSAGTGIEGFRAVKKVDGITIAQDPASSVDPGMAAAVLVEGLVDHTCSADELAAVMQELIR
;
A
#
# COMPACT_ATOMS: atom_id res chain seq x y z
N MET A 1 -34.09 18.17 20.49
CA MET A 1 -34.19 18.63 19.10
C MET A 1 -35.00 19.91 19.04
N ILE A 2 -34.46 20.96 18.42
CA ILE A 2 -35.13 22.25 18.27
C ILE A 2 -35.57 22.37 16.82
N GLU A 3 -36.87 22.13 16.55
CA GLU A 3 -37.44 22.18 15.21
C GLU A 3 -38.92 22.55 15.25
N PRO A 4 -39.34 23.56 14.43
CA PRO A 4 -40.74 23.96 14.36
C PRO A 4 -41.67 22.94 13.72
N GLN A 5 -41.11 22.01 12.93
CA GLN A 5 -41.88 20.97 12.23
C GLN A 5 -41.86 19.65 13.01
N LYS A 6 -42.90 19.39 13.78
CA LYS A 6 -43.02 18.15 14.64
C LYS A 6 -42.90 16.80 13.90
N ILE A 7 -42.82 16.81 12.55
CA ILE A 7 -42.77 15.59 11.75
C ILE A 7 -41.40 14.93 11.80
N LEU A 8 -40.32 15.71 11.70
CA LEU A 8 -38.96 15.19 11.74
C LEU A 8 -38.61 14.67 13.15
N GLY A 9 -39.01 15.40 14.19
CA GLY A 9 -38.83 14.98 15.58
C GLY A 9 -39.46 13.62 15.86
N LYS A 10 -40.69 13.36 15.40
CA LYS A 10 -41.34 12.06 15.53
C LYS A 10 -40.62 10.93 14.79
N SER A 11 -40.14 11.19 13.57
CA SER A 11 -39.42 10.19 12.80
C SER A 11 -38.08 9.81 13.44
N ILE A 12 -37.40 10.78 14.06
CA ILE A 12 -36.17 10.54 14.83
C ILE A 12 -36.50 9.78 16.13
N GLU A 13 -37.53 10.17 16.83
CA GLU A 13 -38.00 9.49 18.04
C GLU A 13 -38.35 8.01 17.76
N GLU A 14 -39.12 7.73 16.69
CA GLU A 14 -39.45 6.34 16.29
C GLU A 14 -38.20 5.52 15.94
N TYR A 15 -37.24 6.14 15.24
CA TYR A 15 -35.97 5.47 14.90
C TYR A 15 -35.19 5.07 16.16
N PHE A 16 -35.02 5.96 17.12
CA PHE A 16 -34.24 5.70 18.32
C PHE A 16 -34.97 4.77 19.29
N LEU A 17 -36.29 4.89 19.45
CA LEU A 17 -37.08 3.93 20.23
C LEU A 17 -36.99 2.50 19.68
N SER A 18 -36.81 2.35 18.37
CA SER A 18 -36.61 1.02 17.76
C SER A 18 -35.22 0.41 18.05
N ARG A 19 -34.24 1.20 18.50
CA ARG A 19 -32.86 0.78 18.77
C ARG A 19 -32.61 0.39 20.22
N GLY A 20 -33.38 0.93 21.17
CA GLY A 20 -33.28 0.54 22.57
C GLY A 20 -33.94 1.56 23.51
N PRO A 21 -34.29 1.14 24.73
CA PRO A 21 -34.93 2.01 25.72
C PRO A 21 -33.99 3.04 26.34
N GLU A 22 -32.70 2.96 26.07
CA GLU A 22 -31.66 3.88 26.55
C GLU A 22 -31.69 5.26 25.85
N TYR A 23 -32.42 5.39 24.72
CA TYR A 23 -32.53 6.64 23.99
C TYR A 23 -33.82 7.37 24.31
N ALA A 24 -33.73 8.66 24.62
CA ALA A 24 -34.87 9.55 24.84
C ALA A 24 -34.71 10.79 23.95
N VAL A 25 -35.76 11.15 23.21
CA VAL A 25 -35.77 12.34 22.37
C VAL A 25 -36.66 13.40 23.01
N LEU A 26 -36.07 14.57 23.32
CA LEU A 26 -36.78 15.74 23.78
C LEU A 26 -36.95 16.73 22.62
N SER A 27 -38.08 17.39 22.51
CA SER A 27 -38.35 18.37 21.46
C SER A 27 -38.65 19.72 22.07
N ALA A 28 -38.10 20.78 21.49
CA ALA A 28 -38.35 22.19 21.85
C ALA A 28 -38.75 22.99 20.62
N GLU A 29 -39.58 24.00 20.76
CA GLU A 29 -40.02 24.87 19.66
C GLU A 29 -39.18 26.18 19.60
N SER A 30 -38.32 26.43 20.60
CA SER A 30 -37.46 27.63 20.68
C SER A 30 -36.15 27.35 21.44
N VAL A 31 -35.15 28.23 21.27
CA VAL A 31 -33.88 28.15 22.00
C VAL A 31 -34.07 28.30 23.51
N PRO A 32 -34.86 29.26 24.03
CA PRO A 32 -35.09 29.36 25.48
C PRO A 32 -35.73 28.10 26.08
N GLU A 33 -36.69 27.48 25.40
CA GLU A 33 -37.33 26.25 25.86
C GLU A 33 -36.33 25.08 25.88
N ALA A 34 -35.44 25.02 24.87
CA ALA A 34 -34.39 24.00 24.82
C ALA A 34 -33.40 24.15 25.98
N LEU A 35 -32.98 25.36 26.28
CA LEU A 35 -32.08 25.64 27.42
C LEU A 35 -32.73 25.29 28.75
N GLU A 36 -34.04 25.58 28.92
CA GLU A 36 -34.79 25.19 30.13
C GLU A 36 -34.88 23.65 30.26
N LEU A 37 -35.10 22.92 29.16
CA LEU A 37 -35.09 21.46 29.16
C LEU A 37 -33.70 20.90 29.54
N MET A 38 -32.63 21.54 29.08
CA MET A 38 -31.25 21.15 29.39
C MET A 38 -30.86 21.39 30.83
N GLU A 39 -31.44 22.40 31.50
CA GLU A 39 -31.23 22.64 32.94
C GLU A 39 -31.87 21.52 33.80
N HIS A 40 -32.95 20.90 33.31
CA HIS A 40 -33.72 19.91 34.06
C HIS A 40 -33.47 18.46 33.62
N SER A 41 -32.76 18.24 32.51
CA SER A 41 -32.48 16.93 31.94
C SER A 41 -31.02 16.84 31.46
N SER A 42 -30.38 15.70 31.68
CA SER A 42 -29.07 15.43 31.06
C SER A 42 -29.26 15.21 29.58
N VAL A 43 -28.67 16.08 28.74
CA VAL A 43 -28.74 16.02 27.28
C VAL A 43 -27.34 15.75 26.72
N ASP A 44 -27.18 14.70 25.96
CA ASP A 44 -25.90 14.29 25.37
C ASP A 44 -25.66 14.94 24.01
N LEU A 45 -26.76 15.24 23.25
CA LEU A 45 -26.68 15.83 21.92
C LEU A 45 -27.90 16.70 21.61
N VAL A 46 -27.66 17.87 21.00
CA VAL A 46 -28.70 18.78 20.53
C VAL A 46 -28.64 18.88 19.01
N ILE A 47 -29.81 18.82 18.35
CA ILE A 47 -29.99 19.14 16.94
C ILE A 47 -30.81 20.40 16.85
N SER A 48 -30.28 21.44 16.22
CA SER A 48 -30.98 22.72 16.07
C SER A 48 -30.99 23.20 14.63
N GLU A 49 -32.09 23.84 14.25
CA GLU A 49 -32.08 24.68 13.05
C GLU A 49 -31.27 25.95 13.31
N HIS A 50 -30.62 26.46 12.27
CA HIS A 50 -29.99 27.76 12.22
C HIS A 50 -30.73 28.65 11.24
N ARG A 51 -31.26 29.81 11.74
CA ARG A 51 -32.07 30.77 10.97
C ARG A 51 -33.28 30.14 10.25
N GLY A 52 -33.92 29.17 10.90
CA GLY A 52 -35.13 28.51 10.39
C GLY A 52 -36.41 29.35 10.62
N PRO A 53 -37.56 28.85 10.13
CA PRO A 53 -38.86 29.47 10.38
C PRO A 53 -39.10 29.50 11.91
N GLY A 54 -39.28 30.69 12.50
CA GLY A 54 -39.49 30.86 13.95
C GLY A 54 -38.37 31.55 14.68
N GLU A 55 -37.44 32.19 13.97
CA GLU A 55 -36.31 32.97 14.56
C GLU A 55 -35.38 32.11 15.45
N ILE A 56 -35.24 30.82 15.17
CA ILE A 56 -34.30 29.96 15.89
C ILE A 56 -32.90 30.33 15.45
N ASP A 57 -32.10 30.91 16.38
CA ASP A 57 -30.69 31.17 16.12
C ASP A 57 -29.82 30.07 16.78
N GLY A 58 -29.29 29.18 15.95
CA GLY A 58 -28.41 28.10 16.42
C GLY A 58 -27.12 28.59 17.06
N LEU A 59 -26.65 29.80 16.75
CA LEU A 59 -25.48 30.42 17.42
C LEU A 59 -25.82 30.86 18.82
N GLU A 60 -27.02 31.41 19.09
CA GLU A 60 -27.50 31.73 20.44
C GLU A 60 -27.54 30.48 21.32
N LEU A 61 -27.95 29.35 20.74
CA LEU A 61 -27.90 28.05 21.44
C LEU A 61 -26.47 27.64 21.82
N LEU A 62 -25.52 27.77 20.89
CA LEU A 62 -24.10 27.46 21.17
C LEU A 62 -23.51 28.35 22.26
N GLU A 63 -23.85 29.62 22.28
CA GLU A 63 -23.44 30.53 23.38
C GLU A 63 -24.05 30.11 24.70
N GLY A 64 -25.34 29.73 24.72
CA GLY A 64 -26.03 29.23 25.90
C GLY A 64 -25.46 27.92 26.45
N THR A 65 -25.03 27.01 25.59
CA THR A 65 -24.43 25.72 26.00
C THR A 65 -23.01 25.88 26.54
N ARG A 66 -22.23 26.85 26.09
CA ARG A 66 -20.87 27.13 26.60
C ARG A 66 -20.82 27.58 28.08
N GLY A 67 -21.94 28.08 28.60
CA GLY A 67 -22.06 28.48 30.00
C GLY A 67 -22.34 27.33 30.97
N THR A 68 -22.62 26.14 30.49
CA THR A 68 -22.91 24.97 31.30
C THR A 68 -21.66 24.07 31.42
N GLU A 69 -21.42 23.47 32.60
CA GLU A 69 -20.29 22.51 32.81
C GLU A 69 -20.46 21.18 32.02
N MET A 70 -21.49 21.07 31.20
CA MET A 70 -21.80 19.85 30.42
C MET A 70 -21.24 19.96 29.01
N ALA A 71 -20.45 18.98 28.61
CA ALA A 71 -19.98 18.80 27.22
C ALA A 71 -21.12 18.24 26.35
N VAL A 72 -22.02 19.12 25.89
CA VAL A 72 -23.16 18.76 25.03
C VAL A 72 -22.72 18.88 23.57
N ARG A 73 -22.94 17.86 22.77
CA ARG A 73 -22.68 17.90 21.33
C ARG A 73 -23.80 18.63 20.59
N VAL A 74 -23.45 19.45 19.59
CA VAL A 74 -24.43 20.27 18.87
C VAL A 74 -24.32 20.05 17.35
N ILE A 75 -25.44 19.67 16.74
CA ILE A 75 -25.61 19.61 15.27
C ILE A 75 -26.46 20.80 14.84
N LEU A 76 -25.95 21.64 13.95
CA LEU A 76 -26.73 22.71 13.31
C LEU A 76 -27.19 22.32 11.92
N CYS A 77 -28.46 22.62 11.59
CA CYS A 77 -29.05 22.37 10.29
C CYS A 77 -29.52 23.70 9.67
N ALA A 78 -29.17 23.97 8.40
CA ALA A 78 -29.58 25.19 7.71
C ALA A 78 -30.20 24.91 6.34
N GLU A 79 -31.02 25.85 5.86
CA GLU A 79 -31.54 25.85 4.48
C GLU A 79 -30.46 26.29 3.48
N PRO A 80 -30.40 25.72 2.26
CA PRO A 80 -29.35 26.00 1.27
C PRO A 80 -29.36 27.43 0.71
N ALA A 81 -30.43 28.20 0.96
CA ALA A 81 -30.59 29.57 0.49
C ALA A 81 -29.92 30.63 1.41
N LEU A 82 -29.40 30.22 2.53
CA LEU A 82 -28.69 31.11 3.45
C LEU A 82 -27.20 31.10 3.06
N GLU A 83 -26.65 32.27 2.71
CA GLU A 83 -25.20 32.48 2.62
C GLU A 83 -24.61 32.42 4.06
N PHE A 84 -24.55 31.23 4.61
CA PHE A 84 -23.95 30.97 5.91
C PHE A 84 -22.77 30.02 5.68
N ASP A 85 -21.63 30.45 6.18
CA ASP A 85 -20.39 29.70 6.03
C ASP A 85 -20.34 28.58 7.09
N SER A 86 -20.18 27.34 6.64
CA SER A 86 -19.94 26.20 7.54
C SER A 86 -18.79 26.44 8.51
N ASP A 87 -17.82 27.24 8.09
CA ASP A 87 -16.64 27.58 8.88
C ASP A 87 -16.99 28.50 10.07
N GLU A 88 -17.98 29.38 9.93
CA GLU A 88 -18.48 30.23 11.01
C GLU A 88 -19.19 29.40 12.09
N ALA A 89 -19.99 28.40 11.69
CA ALA A 89 -20.67 27.49 12.62
C ALA A 89 -19.68 26.60 13.39
N LEU A 90 -18.69 26.07 12.71
CA LEU A 90 -17.64 25.24 13.31
C LEU A 90 -16.75 26.08 14.23
N ALA A 91 -16.37 27.31 13.83
CA ALA A 91 -15.65 28.25 14.66
C ALA A 91 -16.45 28.68 15.89
N ALA A 92 -17.78 28.76 15.76
CA ALA A 92 -18.69 28.98 16.88
C ALA A 92 -18.81 27.78 17.83
N GLY A 93 -18.29 26.59 17.44
CA GLY A 93 -18.18 25.42 18.31
C GLY A 93 -19.29 24.39 18.15
N CYS A 94 -20.01 24.33 17.01
CA CYS A 94 -20.87 23.19 16.72
C CYS A 94 -20.01 21.98 16.32
N ASP A 95 -20.48 20.77 16.65
CA ASP A 95 -19.78 19.53 16.30
C ASP A 95 -19.99 19.14 14.83
N THR A 96 -21.13 19.53 14.26
CA THR A 96 -21.46 19.22 12.87
C THR A 96 -22.46 20.22 12.31
N PHE A 97 -22.26 20.66 11.06
CA PHE A 97 -23.16 21.51 10.31
C PHE A 97 -23.73 20.75 9.12
N LEU A 98 -25.06 20.79 8.93
CA LEU A 98 -25.76 20.08 7.87
C LEU A 98 -26.64 21.03 7.03
N VAL A 99 -26.59 20.89 5.70
CA VAL A 99 -27.44 21.65 4.77
C VAL A 99 -28.63 20.79 4.35
N LYS A 100 -29.84 21.34 4.44
CA LYS A 100 -31.09 20.69 3.99
C LYS A 100 -31.16 20.62 2.46
N PRO A 101 -31.78 19.57 1.84
CA PRO A 101 -32.57 18.52 2.47
C PRO A 101 -31.72 17.36 3.02
N ILE A 102 -31.92 17.01 4.28
CA ILE A 102 -31.21 15.93 4.95
C ILE A 102 -32.10 14.68 4.98
N PRO A 103 -31.69 13.56 4.38
CA PRO A 103 -32.42 12.30 4.51
C PRO A 103 -32.45 11.84 5.96
N VAL A 104 -33.66 11.58 6.50
CA VAL A 104 -33.87 11.24 7.92
C VAL A 104 -32.97 10.08 8.37
N HIS A 105 -32.83 9.05 7.54
CA HIS A 105 -31.99 7.89 7.88
C HIS A 105 -30.51 8.28 8.06
N LYS A 106 -29.98 9.21 7.25
CA LYS A 106 -28.60 9.71 7.37
C LYS A 106 -28.42 10.53 8.66
N LEU A 107 -29.38 11.39 8.98
CA LEU A 107 -29.35 12.15 10.21
C LEU A 107 -29.39 11.22 11.45
N CYS A 108 -30.27 10.24 11.45
CA CYS A 108 -30.37 9.26 12.52
C CYS A 108 -29.10 8.41 12.66
N GLU A 109 -28.46 8.03 11.58
CA GLU A 109 -27.21 7.29 11.59
C GLU A 109 -26.04 8.13 12.12
N LEU A 110 -25.98 9.42 11.76
CA LEU A 110 -25.01 10.37 12.30
C LEU A 110 -25.19 10.55 13.81
N VAL A 111 -26.41 10.84 14.24
CA VAL A 111 -26.73 11.00 15.69
C VAL A 111 -26.42 9.73 16.45
N PHE A 112 -26.75 8.55 15.91
CA PHE A 112 -26.42 7.28 16.54
C PHE A 112 -24.91 7.09 16.71
N ASN A 113 -24.12 7.42 15.70
CA ASN A 113 -22.67 7.33 15.76
C ASN A 113 -22.08 8.33 16.76
N MET A 114 -22.62 9.55 16.83
CA MET A 114 -22.21 10.56 17.81
C MET A 114 -22.58 10.18 19.25
N LEU A 115 -23.72 9.50 19.48
CA LEU A 115 -24.15 9.07 20.81
C LEU A 115 -23.50 7.76 21.28
N GLN A 116 -22.83 7.00 20.40
CA GLN A 116 -22.08 5.84 20.85
C GLN A 116 -20.97 6.33 21.79
N PRO A 117 -20.81 5.68 22.97
CA PRO A 117 -19.63 5.95 23.78
C PRO A 117 -18.41 5.65 22.91
N GLU A 118 -17.48 6.58 22.86
CA GLU A 118 -16.23 6.41 22.12
C GLU A 118 -15.61 5.06 22.50
N ARG A 119 -15.78 4.05 21.65
CA ARG A 119 -15.10 2.77 21.79
C ARG A 119 -13.65 2.99 21.39
N GLY A 120 -12.90 3.59 22.29
CA GLY A 120 -11.51 3.92 22.08
C GLY A 120 -10.94 4.61 23.32
N PHE A 121 -9.63 4.73 23.34
CA PHE A 121 -8.95 5.48 24.38
C PHE A 121 -8.90 6.95 23.91
N SER A 122 -9.51 7.86 24.66
CA SER A 122 -9.29 9.30 24.49
C SER A 122 -8.10 9.72 25.35
N GLY A 123 -7.14 10.43 24.76
CA GLY A 123 -5.96 10.91 25.48
C GLY A 123 -5.12 11.83 24.60
N ARG A 124 -4.27 12.64 25.22
CA ARG A 124 -3.32 13.48 24.49
C ARG A 124 -2.15 12.62 24.02
N LEU A 125 -1.99 12.46 22.71
CA LEU A 125 -0.83 11.80 22.10
C LEU A 125 0.30 12.82 22.00
N VAL A 126 1.33 12.65 22.82
CA VAL A 126 2.53 13.48 22.77
C VAL A 126 3.56 12.82 21.86
N GLY A 127 4.06 13.57 20.89
CA GLY A 127 5.15 13.11 20.02
C GLY A 127 4.69 12.34 18.77
N MET A 128 3.41 12.34 18.42
CA MET A 128 2.91 11.87 17.13
C MET A 128 3.13 12.95 16.06
N LYS A 129 3.59 12.59 14.91
CA LYS A 129 3.74 13.51 13.79
C LYS A 129 2.45 13.55 12.97
N LEU A 130 2.25 14.65 12.26
CA LEU A 130 1.03 14.82 11.46
C LEU A 130 0.97 13.80 10.32
N GLU A 131 2.12 13.43 9.76
CA GLU A 131 2.24 12.38 8.75
C GLU A 131 1.66 11.05 9.23
N ASP A 132 1.92 10.68 10.50
CA ASP A 132 1.42 9.43 11.11
C ASP A 132 -0.12 9.46 11.26
N VAL A 133 -0.68 10.64 11.58
CA VAL A 133 -2.14 10.83 11.71
C VAL A 133 -2.83 10.70 10.37
N VAL A 134 -2.31 11.36 9.32
CA VAL A 134 -2.86 11.30 7.96
C VAL A 134 -2.78 9.88 7.43
N GLU A 135 -1.67 9.19 7.62
CA GLU A 135 -1.51 7.78 7.25
C GLU A 135 -2.57 6.90 7.91
N MET A 136 -2.76 7.04 9.22
CA MET A 136 -3.77 6.28 9.97
C MET A 136 -5.18 6.48 9.42
N LEU A 137 -5.55 7.72 9.08
CA LEU A 137 -6.87 8.02 8.50
C LEU A 137 -7.05 7.41 7.11
N CYS A 138 -6.02 7.50 6.26
CA CYS A 138 -6.05 6.92 4.92
C CYS A 138 -6.14 5.39 4.97
N PHE A 139 -5.48 4.73 5.93
CA PHE A 139 -5.56 3.28 6.07
C PHE A 139 -6.90 2.75 6.57
N ARG A 140 -7.57 3.47 7.47
CA ARG A 140 -8.88 3.07 7.97
C ARG A 140 -9.94 3.03 6.88
N LYS A 141 -9.68 3.67 5.71
CA LYS A 141 -10.64 3.82 4.60
C LYS A 141 -11.97 4.44 5.01
N ASP A 142 -11.98 5.10 6.14
CA ASP A 142 -13.14 5.87 6.58
C ASP A 142 -13.17 7.23 5.86
N SER A 143 -14.35 7.80 5.71
CA SER A 143 -14.48 9.18 5.23
C SER A 143 -14.41 10.12 6.42
N SER A 144 -13.36 10.94 6.46
CA SER A 144 -13.09 11.82 7.59
C SER A 144 -12.47 13.15 7.16
N VAL A 145 -12.65 14.15 8.00
CA VAL A 145 -11.97 15.45 7.91
C VAL A 145 -10.95 15.53 9.04
N LEU A 146 -9.74 15.89 8.71
CA LEU A 146 -8.68 16.21 9.66
C LEU A 146 -8.49 17.72 9.69
N SER A 147 -8.86 18.35 10.79
CA SER A 147 -8.57 19.75 11.06
C SER A 147 -7.28 19.84 11.85
N VAL A 148 -6.36 20.70 11.41
CA VAL A 148 -5.04 20.89 12.02
C VAL A 148 -4.84 22.36 12.31
N THR A 149 -4.38 22.70 13.53
CA THR A 149 -4.09 24.06 13.93
C THR A 149 -2.66 24.17 14.42
N SER A 150 -1.89 25.09 13.86
CA SER A 150 -0.50 25.37 14.27
C SER A 150 -0.32 26.87 14.47
N GLY A 151 -0.29 27.29 15.74
CA GLY A 151 -0.24 28.72 16.10
C GLY A 151 -1.49 29.45 15.62
N THR A 152 -1.36 30.34 14.63
CA THR A 152 -2.47 31.09 13.99
C THR A 152 -2.93 30.45 12.69
N ASN A 153 -2.25 29.42 12.18
CA ASN A 153 -2.54 28.79 10.90
C ASN A 153 -3.52 27.63 11.10
N ASN A 154 -4.53 27.56 10.23
CA ASN A 154 -5.52 26.50 10.21
C ASN A 154 -5.45 25.74 8.88
N GLY A 155 -5.48 24.43 8.94
CA GLY A 155 -5.47 23.55 7.78
C GLY A 155 -6.51 22.45 7.90
N ILE A 156 -7.08 22.05 6.78
CA ILE A 156 -8.09 21.01 6.70
C ILE A 156 -7.71 20.02 5.61
N ILE A 157 -7.74 18.73 5.94
CA ILE A 157 -7.50 17.63 4.97
C ILE A 157 -8.73 16.72 4.95
N TYR A 158 -9.31 16.50 3.79
CA TYR A 158 -10.43 15.58 3.57
C TYR A 158 -9.92 14.24 3.08
N VAL A 159 -10.25 13.20 3.81
CA VAL A 159 -9.98 11.80 3.45
C VAL A 159 -11.32 11.14 3.12
N HIS A 160 -11.42 10.52 1.95
CA HIS A 160 -12.60 9.77 1.52
C HIS A 160 -12.18 8.40 0.99
N GLU A 161 -12.75 7.34 1.57
CA GLU A 161 -12.41 5.95 1.23
C GLU A 161 -10.90 5.65 1.22
N GLY A 162 -10.15 6.33 2.10
CA GLY A 162 -8.71 6.15 2.22
C GLY A 162 -7.84 6.97 1.27
N ALA A 163 -8.44 7.85 0.47
CA ALA A 163 -7.71 8.79 -0.39
C ALA A 163 -7.86 10.23 0.15
N ILE A 164 -6.79 11.03 0.07
CA ILE A 164 -6.89 12.47 0.28
C ILE A 164 -7.56 13.07 -0.95
N THR A 165 -8.78 13.61 -0.78
CA THR A 165 -9.58 14.13 -1.90
C THR A 165 -9.51 15.65 -2.02
N HIS A 166 -9.33 16.35 -0.90
CA HIS A 166 -9.25 17.80 -0.86
C HIS A 166 -8.41 18.24 0.33
N ALA A 167 -7.75 19.39 0.23
CA ALA A 167 -7.14 20.06 1.36
C ALA A 167 -7.20 21.57 1.18
N GLN A 168 -7.26 22.28 2.29
CA GLN A 168 -7.27 23.73 2.34
C GLN A 168 -6.44 24.24 3.52
N CYS A 169 -5.66 25.28 3.28
CA CYS A 169 -4.87 25.96 4.30
C CYS A 169 -4.75 27.43 3.91
N ASP A 170 -5.33 28.32 4.69
CA ASP A 170 -5.42 29.75 4.39
C ASP A 170 -5.90 30.01 2.94
N SER A 171 -5.00 30.54 2.08
CA SER A 171 -5.30 30.81 0.67
C SER A 171 -4.92 29.66 -0.29
N LEU A 172 -4.31 28.57 0.24
CA LEU A 172 -3.88 27.41 -0.53
C LEU A 172 -4.96 26.35 -0.57
N SER A 173 -5.07 25.61 -1.69
CA SER A 173 -5.98 24.48 -1.81
C SER A 173 -5.36 23.34 -2.62
N GLY A 174 -5.85 22.11 -2.41
CA GLY A 174 -5.36 20.93 -3.12
C GLY A 174 -4.00 20.46 -2.61
N VAL A 175 -3.13 20.03 -3.52
CA VAL A 175 -1.82 19.41 -3.21
C VAL A 175 -0.89 20.37 -2.47
N GLU A 176 -0.89 21.64 -2.81
CA GLU A 176 -0.05 22.67 -2.16
C GLU A 176 -0.45 22.87 -0.69
N ALA A 177 -1.76 22.84 -0.40
CA ALA A 177 -2.25 22.91 0.98
C ALA A 177 -1.85 21.65 1.79
N VAL A 178 -1.85 20.46 1.18
CA VAL A 178 -1.36 19.24 1.85
C VAL A 178 0.09 19.39 2.26
N TYR A 179 0.96 19.89 1.37
CA TYR A 179 2.39 20.05 1.67
C TYR A 179 2.64 21.10 2.75
N GLU A 180 1.92 22.21 2.70
CA GLU A 180 2.00 23.27 3.73
C GLU A 180 1.63 22.72 5.10
N ILE A 181 0.48 22.03 5.23
CA ILE A 181 0.01 21.45 6.48
C ILE A 181 0.99 20.37 6.99
N LEU A 182 1.48 19.49 6.14
CA LEU A 182 2.48 18.47 6.52
C LEU A 182 3.82 19.08 6.96
N GLY A 183 4.13 20.29 6.51
CA GLY A 183 5.32 21.05 6.91
C GLY A 183 5.32 21.49 8.37
N TRP A 184 4.18 21.57 9.04
CA TRP A 184 4.07 22.06 10.41
C TRP A 184 4.69 21.09 11.42
N GLU A 185 5.46 21.61 12.37
CA GLU A 185 6.19 20.79 13.35
C GLU A 185 5.45 20.60 14.65
N GLU A 186 4.60 21.56 15.03
CA GLU A 186 3.83 21.58 16.27
C GLU A 186 2.39 22.04 15.97
N GLY A 187 1.42 21.50 16.69
CA GLY A 187 0.03 21.87 16.55
C GLY A 187 -0.91 20.91 17.25
N GLU A 188 -2.18 21.22 17.13
CA GLU A 188 -3.28 20.36 17.57
C GLU A 188 -4.02 19.86 16.34
N PHE A 189 -4.54 18.64 16.41
CA PHE A 189 -5.37 18.09 15.35
C PHE A 189 -6.65 17.46 15.92
N TYR A 190 -7.69 17.52 15.12
CA TYR A 190 -8.98 16.91 15.40
C TYR A 190 -9.52 16.22 14.15
N SER A 191 -9.97 14.98 14.29
CA SER A 191 -10.54 14.22 13.17
C SER A 191 -12.01 13.89 13.44
N GLN A 192 -12.86 14.10 12.44
CA GLN A 192 -14.30 13.82 12.51
C GLN A 192 -14.77 13.12 11.24
N VAL A 193 -15.86 12.33 11.34
CA VAL A 193 -16.50 11.69 10.20
C VAL A 193 -17.26 12.73 9.37
N VAL A 194 -17.11 12.71 8.05
CA VAL A 194 -17.75 13.64 7.12
C VAL A 194 -18.72 12.92 6.20
N LEU A 195 -19.90 13.47 6.05
CA LEU A 195 -20.96 12.98 5.17
C LEU A 195 -20.98 13.68 3.81
N ASP A 196 -20.43 14.89 3.73
CA ASP A 196 -20.38 15.69 2.49
C ASP A 196 -18.92 16.05 2.20
N VAL A 197 -18.39 15.52 1.10
CA VAL A 197 -17.01 15.70 0.69
C VAL A 197 -16.97 16.79 -0.39
N PRO A 198 -16.15 17.84 -0.24
CA PRO A 198 -16.01 18.85 -1.27
C PRO A 198 -15.53 18.27 -2.60
N PRO A 199 -15.69 18.99 -3.73
CA PRO A 199 -15.18 18.54 -5.02
C PRO A 199 -13.70 18.17 -4.94
N GLN A 200 -13.33 17.04 -5.51
CA GLN A 200 -11.96 16.54 -5.48
C GLN A 200 -11.00 17.52 -6.15
N THR A 201 -9.98 17.94 -5.41
CA THR A 201 -8.87 18.80 -5.90
C THR A 201 -7.52 18.12 -5.82
N VAL A 202 -7.42 17.01 -5.10
CA VAL A 202 -6.22 16.20 -4.93
C VAL A 202 -6.43 14.89 -5.68
N PHE A 203 -5.61 14.62 -6.71
CA PHE A 203 -5.66 13.42 -7.55
C PHE A 203 -4.41 12.54 -7.39
N THR A 204 -3.48 12.98 -6.54
CA THR A 204 -2.26 12.25 -6.23
C THR A 204 -2.55 11.27 -5.10
N ASP A 205 -1.99 10.08 -5.18
CA ASP A 205 -2.11 9.11 -4.09
C ASP A 205 -1.47 9.65 -2.80
N TRP A 206 -2.04 9.30 -1.67
CA TRP A 206 -1.64 9.84 -0.38
C TRP A 206 -0.20 9.45 0.01
N GLN A 207 0.31 8.29 -0.45
CA GLN A 207 1.68 7.87 -0.20
C GLN A 207 2.69 8.79 -0.90
N SER A 208 2.43 9.12 -2.16
CA SER A 208 3.24 10.08 -2.91
C SER A 208 3.21 11.47 -2.27
N LEU A 209 2.04 11.90 -1.76
CA LEU A 209 1.90 13.19 -1.06
C LEU A 209 2.71 13.21 0.24
N LEU A 210 2.62 12.17 1.06
CA LEU A 210 3.39 12.09 2.31
C LEU A 210 4.90 12.04 2.03
N MET A 211 5.33 11.27 1.03
CA MET A 211 6.75 11.19 0.67
C MET A 211 7.31 12.53 0.23
N GLU A 212 6.60 13.22 -0.65
CA GLU A 212 7.04 14.53 -1.13
C GLU A 212 7.01 15.57 -0.01
N GLY A 213 5.98 15.57 0.86
CA GLY A 213 5.90 16.41 2.04
C GLY A 213 7.07 16.18 3.01
N ILE A 214 7.43 14.93 3.29
CA ILE A 214 8.59 14.58 4.12
C ILE A 214 9.89 15.07 3.47
N ARG A 215 10.06 14.86 2.16
CA ARG A 215 11.24 15.31 1.41
C ARG A 215 11.42 16.84 1.48
N GLN A 216 10.35 17.60 1.24
CA GLN A 216 10.39 19.08 1.30
C GLN A 216 10.71 19.57 2.71
N LYS A 217 10.16 18.93 3.74
CA LYS A 217 10.43 19.25 5.14
C LYS A 217 11.89 19.02 5.52
N ASP A 218 12.48 17.92 5.06
CA ASP A 218 13.89 17.62 5.31
C ASP A 218 14.84 18.57 4.52
N GLU A 219 14.50 18.97 3.29
CA GLU A 219 15.26 19.96 2.53
C GLU A 219 15.26 21.34 3.19
N ILE A 220 14.12 21.78 3.74
CA ILE A 220 14.03 23.06 4.47
C ILE A 220 14.92 23.00 5.73
N LYS A 221 14.93 21.87 6.46
CA LYS A 221 15.80 21.69 7.63
C LYS A 221 17.29 21.73 7.28
N HIS A 222 17.68 21.15 6.15
CA HIS A 222 19.07 21.21 5.69
C HIS A 222 19.49 22.62 5.21
N ALA A 223 18.55 23.43 4.72
CA ALA A 223 18.80 24.80 4.29
C ALA A 223 18.94 25.79 5.48
N LEU A 224 18.40 25.45 6.65
CA LEU A 224 18.40 26.28 7.88
C LEU A 224 19.46 25.87 8.91
N GLY A 225 20.28 24.85 8.65
CA GLY A 225 21.37 24.39 9.53
C GLY A 225 22.60 25.30 9.48
N PRO A 226 23.45 25.31 10.55
CA PRO A 226 24.60 26.22 10.64
C PRO A 226 25.60 25.96 9.53
N GLU A 227 26.15 27.06 9.00
CA GLU A 227 27.14 27.14 7.93
C GLU A 227 28.16 26.00 7.96
N SER A 228 28.04 25.06 7.03
CA SER A 228 29.04 24.02 6.77
C SER A 228 29.96 24.48 5.64
N VAL A 229 31.22 24.49 5.98
CA VAL A 229 32.40 24.76 5.17
C VAL A 229 32.28 24.17 3.76
N ALA A 230 32.46 25.04 2.77
CA ALA A 230 32.49 24.72 1.36
C ALA A 230 33.51 23.63 1.03
N GLN A 231 33.06 22.48 0.56
CA GLN A 231 33.90 21.55 -0.19
C GLN A 231 33.81 21.86 -1.68
N PRO A 232 34.90 21.77 -2.42
CA PRO A 232 34.95 22.21 -3.82
C PRO A 232 34.13 21.29 -4.71
N VAL A 233 33.26 21.88 -5.51
CA VAL A 233 32.54 21.24 -6.61
C VAL A 233 33.54 20.69 -7.60
N VAL A 234 33.66 19.38 -7.71
CA VAL A 234 34.34 18.73 -8.83
C VAL A 234 33.32 18.68 -9.97
N GLU A 235 33.53 19.46 -10.98
CA GLU A 235 32.82 19.36 -12.26
C GLU A 235 33.07 17.97 -12.86
N SER A 236 32.07 17.12 -12.79
CA SER A 236 32.04 15.85 -13.51
C SER A 236 31.60 16.12 -14.95
N SER A 237 32.59 16.20 -15.85
CA SER A 237 32.35 16.12 -17.28
C SER A 237 31.69 14.79 -17.62
N ALA A 238 30.52 14.85 -18.23
CA ALA A 238 29.82 13.69 -18.80
C ALA A 238 30.71 13.04 -19.88
N THR A 239 31.29 11.90 -19.56
CA THR A 239 31.87 10.98 -20.55
C THR A 239 30.92 9.79 -20.63
N GLU A 240 30.38 9.52 -21.81
CA GLU A 240 29.59 8.32 -22.09
C GLU A 240 30.37 7.09 -21.63
N PRO A 241 29.76 6.14 -20.91
CA PRO A 241 30.43 4.89 -20.57
C PRO A 241 30.60 4.05 -21.84
N ALA A 242 31.84 3.75 -22.16
CA ALA A 242 32.19 2.73 -23.13
C ALA A 242 31.58 1.37 -22.69
N PRO A 243 31.21 0.46 -23.60
CA PRO A 243 30.63 -0.83 -23.27
C PRO A 243 31.60 -1.60 -22.37
N GLY A 244 31.16 -1.86 -21.14
CA GLY A 244 31.92 -2.62 -20.14
C GLY A 244 32.21 -4.03 -20.65
N THR A 245 33.44 -4.44 -20.51
CA THR A 245 33.90 -5.79 -20.84
C THR A 245 33.27 -6.79 -19.86
N LEU A 246 32.90 -7.97 -20.37
CA LEU A 246 32.24 -9.07 -19.65
C LEU A 246 33.02 -9.62 -18.42
N GLU A 247 34.19 -9.09 -18.11
CA GLU A 247 35.00 -9.51 -16.96
C GLU A 247 34.50 -8.95 -15.61
N GLU A 248 33.61 -7.94 -15.61
CA GLU A 248 33.15 -7.30 -14.37
C GLU A 248 31.97 -8.04 -13.70
N PHE A 249 31.42 -9.06 -14.37
CA PHE A 249 30.27 -9.86 -13.89
C PHE A 249 30.59 -11.32 -13.52
N ALA A 250 31.85 -11.72 -13.54
CA ALA A 250 32.24 -13.02 -13.02
C ALA A 250 31.98 -13.02 -11.50
N PRO A 251 31.27 -14.02 -10.93
CA PRO A 251 31.16 -14.14 -9.49
C PRO A 251 32.58 -14.24 -8.91
N PRO A 252 32.90 -13.51 -7.84
CA PRO A 252 34.22 -13.60 -7.25
C PRO A 252 34.50 -15.06 -6.89
N LEU A 253 35.61 -15.58 -7.38
CA LEU A 253 36.18 -16.84 -6.94
C LEU A 253 36.32 -16.78 -5.41
N PHE A 254 35.63 -17.69 -4.72
CA PHE A 254 35.59 -17.82 -3.28
C PHE A 254 37.02 -17.86 -2.71
N THR A 255 37.49 -16.74 -2.23
CA THR A 255 38.47 -16.71 -1.15
C THR A 255 37.69 -16.93 0.13
N LEU A 256 38.16 -17.85 0.99
CA LEU A 256 37.65 -18.07 2.35
C LEU A 256 37.99 -16.83 3.20
N GLU A 257 37.39 -15.70 2.92
CA GLU A 257 37.26 -14.60 3.84
C GLU A 257 36.11 -14.96 4.79
N THR A 258 36.34 -14.83 6.08
CA THR A 258 35.30 -14.97 7.10
C THR A 258 34.21 -13.94 6.78
N VAL A 259 33.15 -14.42 6.11
CA VAL A 259 32.00 -13.58 5.78
C VAL A 259 31.38 -13.16 7.11
N GLU A 260 31.40 -11.85 7.41
CA GLU A 260 30.68 -11.35 8.58
C GLU A 260 29.19 -11.70 8.44
N PRO A 261 28.53 -12.13 9.54
CA PRO A 261 27.13 -12.49 9.49
C PRO A 261 26.27 -11.28 9.12
N LEU A 262 25.24 -11.50 8.28
CA LEU A 262 24.30 -10.48 7.84
C LEU A 262 23.58 -9.86 9.06
N ARG A 263 23.65 -8.57 9.20
CA ARG A 263 23.17 -7.78 10.34
C ARG A 263 21.70 -7.40 10.15
N ILE A 264 20.81 -7.97 10.95
CA ILE A 264 19.36 -7.84 10.79
C ILE A 264 18.78 -7.04 11.96
N MET A 265 17.93 -6.05 11.64
CA MET A 265 17.07 -5.37 12.60
C MET A 265 15.64 -5.88 12.49
N VAL A 266 15.00 -6.19 13.63
CA VAL A 266 13.61 -6.66 13.67
C VAL A 266 12.72 -5.59 14.28
N VAL A 267 11.73 -5.13 13.52
CA VAL A 267 10.78 -4.09 13.91
C VAL A 267 9.37 -4.67 13.91
N ASP A 268 8.81 -4.88 15.09
CA ASP A 268 7.48 -5.47 15.29
C ASP A 268 6.99 -5.10 16.70
N ASP A 269 5.73 -4.76 16.88
CA ASP A 269 5.19 -4.37 18.19
C ASP A 269 5.06 -5.54 19.16
N SER A 270 4.87 -6.77 18.63
CA SER A 270 4.74 -7.99 19.40
C SER A 270 6.09 -8.54 19.89
N ARG A 271 6.30 -8.53 21.21
CA ARG A 271 7.49 -9.16 21.82
C ARG A 271 7.61 -10.64 21.47
N LEU A 272 6.49 -11.33 21.30
CA LEU A 272 6.46 -12.76 20.96
C LEU A 272 7.00 -12.97 19.53
N ILE A 273 6.54 -12.16 18.57
CA ILE A 273 7.01 -12.26 17.18
C ILE A 273 8.49 -11.93 17.10
N ARG A 274 8.95 -10.84 17.72
CA ARG A 274 10.39 -10.52 17.75
C ARG A 274 11.23 -11.68 18.27
N LYS A 275 10.78 -12.35 19.35
CA LYS A 275 11.47 -13.51 19.91
C LYS A 275 11.47 -14.70 18.96
N ILE A 276 10.34 -15.01 18.31
CA ILE A 276 10.26 -16.12 17.33
C ILE A 276 11.17 -15.86 16.14
N VAL A 277 11.14 -14.64 15.59
CA VAL A 277 12.00 -14.22 14.47
C VAL A 277 13.46 -14.33 14.85
N GLN A 278 13.84 -13.85 16.04
CA GLN A 278 15.20 -13.97 16.58
C GLN A 278 15.65 -15.44 16.63
N GLU A 279 14.85 -16.31 17.26
CA GLU A 279 15.19 -17.72 17.41
C GLU A 279 15.38 -18.44 16.06
N ILE A 280 14.63 -18.02 15.03
CA ILE A 280 14.76 -18.55 13.67
C ILE A 280 16.05 -18.03 13.03
N ILE A 281 16.31 -16.72 13.08
CA ILE A 281 17.47 -16.09 12.44
C ILE A 281 18.77 -16.55 13.09
N GLU A 282 18.86 -16.58 14.41
CA GLU A 282 20.06 -16.99 15.15
C GLU A 282 20.35 -18.51 15.06
N ALA A 283 19.44 -19.30 14.50
CA ALA A 283 19.71 -20.70 14.17
C ALA A 283 20.67 -20.86 12.97
N ASP A 284 20.83 -19.81 12.17
CA ASP A 284 21.75 -19.79 11.03
C ASP A 284 22.99 -18.95 11.35
N PRO A 285 24.21 -19.52 11.29
CA PRO A 285 25.44 -18.83 11.68
C PRO A 285 25.82 -17.65 10.78
N ASP A 286 25.26 -17.56 9.56
CA ASP A 286 25.49 -16.47 8.62
C ASP A 286 24.62 -15.24 8.90
N LEU A 287 23.72 -15.30 9.90
CA LEU A 287 22.77 -14.27 10.23
C LEU A 287 22.89 -13.83 11.69
N THR A 288 22.71 -12.54 11.96
CA THR A 288 22.70 -12.03 13.34
C THR A 288 21.67 -10.92 13.53
N VAL A 289 20.92 -10.94 14.64
CA VAL A 289 20.00 -9.85 14.99
C VAL A 289 20.75 -8.79 15.78
N VAL A 290 20.98 -7.62 15.17
CA VAL A 290 21.73 -6.51 15.79
C VAL A 290 20.86 -5.60 16.64
N GLY A 291 19.54 -5.67 16.51
CA GLY A 291 18.63 -4.90 17.35
C GLY A 291 17.16 -5.09 17.06
N TYR A 292 16.34 -4.51 17.94
CA TYR A 292 14.88 -4.57 17.89
C TYR A 292 14.28 -3.19 18.06
N ALA A 293 13.09 -2.99 17.48
CA ALA A 293 12.24 -1.86 17.80
C ALA A 293 10.78 -2.32 17.94
N ALA A 294 10.01 -1.65 18.79
CA ALA A 294 8.60 -1.95 19.01
C ALA A 294 7.66 -1.11 18.13
N ASN A 295 8.18 -0.15 17.40
CA ASN A 295 7.47 0.72 16.47
C ASN A 295 8.45 1.42 15.53
N GLY A 296 7.93 2.08 14.49
CA GLY A 296 8.74 2.76 13.50
C GLY A 296 9.60 3.89 14.06
N ARG A 297 9.12 4.65 15.03
CA ARG A 297 9.89 5.74 15.64
C ARG A 297 11.12 5.22 16.38
N GLU A 298 10.98 4.15 17.16
CA GLU A 298 12.12 3.49 17.81
C GLU A 298 13.09 2.93 16.78
N ALA A 299 12.58 2.36 15.68
CA ALA A 299 13.40 1.87 14.58
C ALA A 299 14.27 2.98 13.98
N LEU A 300 13.66 4.11 13.61
CA LEU A 300 14.38 5.25 13.01
C LEU A 300 15.41 5.87 13.95
N ALA A 301 15.17 5.88 15.27
CA ALA A 301 16.13 6.38 16.24
C ALA A 301 17.37 5.47 16.40
N ARG A 302 17.25 4.18 16.10
CA ARG A 302 18.30 3.19 16.30
C ARG A 302 19.03 2.75 15.03
N ILE A 303 18.46 2.99 13.86
CA ILE A 303 18.98 2.51 12.59
C ILE A 303 20.38 3.07 12.29
N GLU A 304 20.63 4.34 12.63
CA GLU A 304 21.94 4.99 12.42
C GLU A 304 23.03 4.41 13.32
N GLU A 305 22.69 4.03 14.55
CA GLU A 305 23.61 3.38 15.50
C GLU A 305 23.86 1.92 15.13
N LEU A 306 22.79 1.20 14.79
CA LEU A 306 22.84 -0.24 14.55
C LEU A 306 23.39 -0.60 13.17
N GLN A 307 23.25 0.28 12.17
CA GLN A 307 23.70 0.06 10.78
C GLN A 307 23.35 -1.36 10.28
N PRO A 308 22.05 -1.73 10.22
CA PRO A 308 21.65 -3.06 9.76
C PRO A 308 21.82 -3.19 8.23
N ASP A 309 22.14 -4.39 7.77
CA ASP A 309 22.17 -4.73 6.34
C ASP A 309 20.77 -5.03 5.80
N LEU A 310 19.84 -5.43 6.69
CA LEU A 310 18.45 -5.75 6.36
C LEU A 310 17.53 -5.42 7.52
N ILE A 311 16.35 -4.91 7.22
CA ILE A 311 15.28 -4.68 8.20
C ILE A 311 14.10 -5.59 7.92
N LEU A 312 13.66 -6.34 8.93
CA LEU A 312 12.37 -7.03 8.93
C LEU A 312 11.36 -6.11 9.61
N LEU A 313 10.40 -5.60 8.85
CA LEU A 313 9.49 -4.54 9.26
C LEU A 313 8.05 -5.05 9.30
N ASP A 314 7.43 -4.96 10.46
CA ASP A 314 5.99 -5.17 10.58
C ASP A 314 5.22 -4.04 9.89
N TRP A 315 4.13 -4.44 9.23
CA TRP A 315 3.21 -3.52 8.59
C TRP A 315 2.33 -2.77 9.58
N ASP A 316 1.75 -3.48 10.56
CA ASP A 316 0.71 -2.96 11.47
C ASP A 316 1.29 -2.76 12.87
N MET A 317 1.72 -1.55 13.16
CA MET A 317 2.33 -1.17 14.43
C MET A 317 1.69 0.11 15.00
N PRO A 318 1.58 0.23 16.33
CA PRO A 318 1.19 1.47 16.99
C PRO A 318 2.28 2.54 16.85
N VAL A 319 1.92 3.80 17.07
CA VAL A 319 2.80 5.00 17.10
C VAL A 319 3.26 5.43 15.70
N MET A 320 3.80 4.53 14.90
CA MET A 320 4.21 4.76 13.52
C MET A 320 4.07 3.46 12.74
N MET A 321 3.25 3.46 11.71
CA MET A 321 2.98 2.31 10.86
C MET A 321 4.19 1.93 9.99
N GLY A 322 4.20 0.68 9.53
CA GLY A 322 5.28 0.18 8.68
C GLY A 322 5.48 0.96 7.38
N GLY A 323 4.41 1.46 6.77
CA GLY A 323 4.48 2.25 5.54
C GLY A 323 5.24 3.56 5.72
N THR A 324 4.88 4.36 6.73
CA THR A 324 5.62 5.59 7.07
C THR A 324 7.05 5.28 7.48
N THR A 325 7.25 4.22 8.26
CA THR A 325 8.60 3.77 8.66
C THR A 325 9.46 3.46 7.44
N LEU A 326 8.92 2.69 6.48
CA LEU A 326 9.59 2.37 5.22
C LEU A 326 9.97 3.63 4.44
N MET A 327 9.04 4.58 4.29
CA MET A 327 9.31 5.84 3.60
C MET A 327 10.48 6.61 4.23
N HIS A 328 10.48 6.74 5.56
CA HIS A 328 11.58 7.39 6.28
C HIS A 328 12.92 6.64 6.12
N ILE A 329 12.91 5.30 6.21
CA ILE A 329 14.11 4.48 5.97
C ILE A 329 14.67 4.76 4.58
N MET A 330 13.81 4.71 3.54
CA MET A 330 14.23 4.91 2.16
C MET A 330 14.75 6.32 1.85
N ILE A 331 14.45 7.31 2.69
CA ILE A 331 14.90 8.70 2.51
C ILE A 331 16.16 8.97 3.34
N ARG A 332 16.20 8.57 4.61
CA ARG A 332 17.22 9.01 5.58
C ARG A 332 18.35 8.01 5.76
N SER A 333 18.03 6.74 5.78
CA SER A 333 18.98 5.66 6.06
C SER A 333 18.66 4.46 5.19
N PRO A 334 18.85 4.58 3.86
CA PRO A 334 18.42 3.57 2.91
C PRO A 334 19.02 2.18 3.21
N CYS A 335 18.14 1.20 3.36
CA CYS A 335 18.50 -0.19 3.69
C CYS A 335 17.44 -1.12 3.07
N PRO A 336 17.78 -2.32 2.60
CA PRO A 336 16.81 -3.32 2.18
C PRO A 336 15.80 -3.62 3.29
N VAL A 337 14.51 -3.60 2.94
CA VAL A 337 13.40 -3.86 3.88
C VAL A 337 12.54 -4.99 3.36
N VAL A 338 12.32 -6.00 4.20
CA VAL A 338 11.32 -7.06 3.99
C VAL A 338 10.14 -6.83 4.92
N ILE A 339 8.96 -6.78 4.35
CA ILE A 339 7.73 -6.57 5.12
C ILE A 339 7.26 -7.88 5.75
N LEU A 340 7.00 -7.87 7.04
CA LEU A 340 6.33 -8.94 7.76
C LEU A 340 4.87 -8.58 8.02
N SER A 341 3.91 -9.36 7.52
CA SER A 341 2.49 -9.10 7.73
C SER A 341 1.78 -10.28 8.41
N GLY A 342 0.90 -9.99 9.37
CA GLY A 342 0.10 -11.00 10.04
C GLY A 342 -1.08 -11.50 9.20
N PHE A 343 -1.54 -10.70 8.26
CA PHE A 343 -2.75 -10.95 7.49
C PHE A 343 -2.51 -10.75 5.98
N VAL A 344 -2.64 -11.83 5.23
CA VAL A 344 -2.71 -11.81 3.78
C VAL A 344 -4.18 -12.06 3.41
N GLY A 345 -5.03 -11.04 3.60
CA GLY A 345 -6.44 -11.15 3.21
C GLY A 345 -7.34 -10.17 3.97
N GLY A 346 -7.84 -9.16 3.27
CA GLY A 346 -8.85 -8.22 3.78
C GLY A 346 -8.46 -6.74 3.71
N ALA A 347 -7.19 -6.39 3.87
CA ALA A 347 -6.64 -5.07 3.57
C ALA A 347 -5.53 -5.15 2.51
N GLY A 348 -5.50 -6.24 1.74
CA GLY A 348 -4.35 -6.71 0.95
C GLY A 348 -3.89 -5.80 -0.20
N ALA A 349 -4.73 -4.91 -0.72
CA ALA A 349 -4.30 -4.03 -1.80
C ALA A 349 -3.18 -3.07 -1.37
N SER A 350 -3.22 -2.56 -0.14
CA SER A 350 -2.23 -1.60 0.36
C SER A 350 -0.87 -2.22 0.72
N SER A 351 -0.81 -3.51 1.07
CA SER A 351 0.47 -4.17 1.42
C SER A 351 1.41 -4.28 0.21
N PHE A 352 0.89 -4.47 -1.00
CA PHE A 352 1.71 -4.54 -2.23
C PHE A 352 2.16 -3.15 -2.72
N ASP A 353 1.47 -2.09 -2.29
CA ASP A 353 1.91 -0.72 -2.56
C ASP A 353 3.26 -0.42 -1.90
N LEU A 354 3.61 -1.12 -0.79
CA LEU A 354 4.92 -1.01 -0.15
C LEU A 354 6.08 -1.49 -1.03
N LEU A 355 5.84 -2.47 -1.90
CA LEU A 355 6.82 -2.88 -2.89
C LEU A 355 7.11 -1.72 -3.87
N CYS A 356 6.08 -0.94 -4.21
CA CYS A 356 6.26 0.28 -5.00
C CYS A 356 7.03 1.37 -4.25
N LEU A 357 6.91 1.43 -2.92
CA LEU A 357 7.64 2.39 -2.08
C LEU A 357 9.08 1.98 -1.80
N GLY A 358 9.49 0.77 -2.18
CA GLY A 358 10.88 0.32 -2.07
C GLY A 358 11.10 -0.86 -1.12
N ALA A 359 10.06 -1.53 -0.63
CA ALA A 359 10.25 -2.82 0.02
C ALA A 359 10.75 -3.86 -1.01
N VAL A 360 11.65 -4.73 -0.56
CA VAL A 360 12.29 -5.74 -1.42
C VAL A 360 11.41 -6.97 -1.57
N ASP A 361 10.80 -7.39 -0.47
CA ASP A 361 9.97 -8.58 -0.42
C ASP A 361 8.89 -8.42 0.65
N PHE A 362 7.94 -9.34 0.62
CA PHE A 362 6.81 -9.41 1.51
C PHE A 362 6.64 -10.84 2.03
N MET A 363 6.49 -11.00 3.34
CA MET A 363 6.39 -12.31 3.99
C MET A 363 5.32 -12.33 5.07
N ARG A 364 4.77 -13.50 5.31
CA ARG A 364 3.87 -13.71 6.45
C ARG A 364 4.65 -13.74 7.77
N LYS A 365 4.07 -13.16 8.83
CA LYS A 365 4.63 -13.25 10.19
C LYS A 365 4.74 -14.71 10.66
N PRO A 366 5.86 -15.11 11.26
CA PRO A 366 6.04 -16.46 11.78
C PRO A 366 5.08 -16.75 12.92
N GLN A 367 4.57 -17.98 12.94
CA GLN A 367 3.74 -18.55 14.01
C GLN A 367 4.56 -19.58 14.79
N SER A 368 4.12 -19.91 16.01
CA SER A 368 4.83 -20.85 16.89
C SER A 368 5.12 -22.23 16.28
N LYS A 369 4.37 -22.65 15.26
CA LYS A 369 4.54 -23.95 14.56
C LYS A 369 5.56 -23.91 13.42
N TRP A 370 6.09 -22.76 13.04
CA TRP A 370 6.99 -22.62 11.89
C TRP A 370 8.31 -23.41 11.97
N ARG A 371 8.73 -23.73 13.21
CA ARG A 371 9.94 -24.55 13.43
C ARG A 371 9.77 -26.03 13.03
N THR A 372 8.54 -26.49 12.84
CA THR A 372 8.22 -27.89 12.57
C THR A 372 7.65 -28.15 11.19
N ASP A 373 7.30 -27.12 10.43
CA ASP A 373 6.61 -27.24 9.14
C ASP A 373 7.44 -26.73 7.93
N GLY A 374 8.76 -26.53 8.10
CA GLY A 374 9.69 -26.11 7.06
C GLY A 374 9.61 -24.63 6.64
N ARG A 375 8.72 -23.85 7.28
CA ARG A 375 8.57 -22.41 6.96
C ARG A 375 9.70 -21.54 7.52
N ALA A 376 10.42 -22.02 8.53
CA ALA A 376 11.60 -21.36 9.03
C ALA A 376 12.70 -21.31 7.97
N ASP A 377 12.89 -22.39 7.23
CA ASP A 377 13.89 -22.48 6.16
C ASP A 377 13.57 -21.51 5.00
N ASP A 378 12.27 -21.34 4.66
CA ASP A 378 11.83 -20.35 3.67
C ASP A 378 12.11 -18.92 4.14
N LEU A 379 11.85 -18.59 5.41
CA LEU A 379 12.21 -17.29 5.98
C LEU A 379 13.71 -17.03 5.88
N LEU A 380 14.55 -17.99 6.33
CA LEU A 380 16.01 -17.86 6.30
C LEU A 380 16.53 -17.66 4.87
N ARG A 381 16.03 -18.44 3.92
CA ARG A 381 16.37 -18.33 2.50
C ARG A 381 16.07 -16.93 1.96
N ARG A 382 14.85 -16.43 2.17
CA ARG A 382 14.41 -15.10 1.69
C ARG A 382 15.16 -13.96 2.37
N VAL A 383 15.42 -14.08 3.67
CA VAL A 383 16.23 -13.10 4.41
C VAL A 383 17.64 -13.01 3.84
N LYS A 384 18.29 -14.16 3.57
CA LYS A 384 19.63 -14.19 2.94
C LYS A 384 19.60 -13.58 1.54
N GLN A 385 18.59 -13.90 0.73
CA GLN A 385 18.42 -13.32 -0.61
C GLN A 385 18.22 -11.81 -0.55
N ALA A 386 17.33 -11.33 0.32
CA ALA A 386 17.04 -9.90 0.48
C ALA A 386 18.27 -9.12 0.98
N GLY A 387 19.06 -9.71 1.89
CA GLY A 387 20.28 -9.08 2.42
C GLY A 387 21.42 -8.94 1.41
N GLN A 388 21.39 -9.69 0.29
CA GLN A 388 22.36 -9.55 -0.80
C GLN A 388 22.01 -8.43 -1.79
N ILE A 389 20.81 -7.84 -1.65
CA ILE A 389 20.33 -6.80 -2.56
C ILE A 389 21.04 -5.48 -2.23
N ARG A 390 21.63 -4.87 -3.24
CA ARG A 390 22.20 -3.53 -3.12
C ARG A 390 21.09 -2.50 -3.15
N PHE A 391 21.09 -1.57 -2.20
CA PHE A 391 20.09 -0.51 -2.08
C PHE A 391 19.93 0.29 -3.38
N GLU A 392 21.01 0.59 -4.10
CA GLU A 392 21.02 1.37 -5.35
C GLU A 392 20.15 0.73 -6.46
N ARG A 393 19.81 -0.55 -6.31
CA ARG A 393 18.94 -1.29 -7.23
C ARG A 393 17.45 -1.19 -6.88
N ILE A 394 17.14 -0.75 -5.66
CA ILE A 394 15.77 -0.58 -5.20
C ILE A 394 15.20 0.69 -5.81
N ARG A 395 14.22 0.55 -6.69
CA ARG A 395 13.56 1.67 -7.37
C ARG A 395 12.17 1.88 -6.80
N ARG A 396 11.84 3.13 -6.55
CA ARG A 396 10.47 3.52 -6.23
C ARG A 396 9.64 3.59 -7.49
N LEU A 397 8.43 3.09 -7.41
CA LEU A 397 7.50 3.03 -8.52
C LEU A 397 6.29 3.90 -8.23
N LYS A 398 5.70 4.45 -9.30
CA LYS A 398 4.36 5.01 -9.21
C LYS A 398 3.38 3.83 -9.06
N ILE A 399 2.54 3.89 -8.03
CA ILE A 399 1.50 2.87 -7.80
C ILE A 399 0.54 2.88 -8.98
N PRO A 400 0.33 1.74 -9.67
CA PRO A 400 -0.61 1.67 -10.78
C PRO A 400 -2.03 1.94 -10.30
N ALA A 401 -2.76 2.83 -10.98
CA ALA A 401 -4.15 3.10 -10.67
C ALA A 401 -5.05 1.90 -11.03
N PRO A 402 -6.13 1.65 -10.28
CA PRO A 402 -7.14 0.67 -10.69
C PRO A 402 -7.73 1.01 -12.06
N VAL A 403 -7.99 0.00 -12.87
CA VAL A 403 -8.51 0.14 -14.23
C VAL A 403 -9.94 -0.37 -14.30
N GLN A 404 -10.83 0.40 -14.90
CA GLN A 404 -12.15 -0.12 -15.29
C GLN A 404 -11.97 -0.98 -16.54
N LYS A 405 -12.08 -2.30 -16.39
CA LYS A 405 -12.08 -3.21 -17.54
C LYS A 405 -13.32 -2.95 -18.39
N SER A 406 -13.13 -2.69 -19.67
CA SER A 406 -14.25 -2.71 -20.61
C SER A 406 -14.87 -4.11 -20.59
N PRO A 407 -16.22 -4.25 -20.59
CA PRO A 407 -16.82 -5.57 -20.69
C PRO A 407 -16.20 -6.28 -21.89
N ALA A 408 -15.64 -7.45 -21.64
CA ALA A 408 -15.00 -8.26 -22.68
C ALA A 408 -16.04 -8.44 -23.81
N GLY A 409 -15.79 -7.78 -24.95
CA GLY A 409 -16.55 -8.08 -26.15
C GLY A 409 -16.44 -9.59 -26.38
N GLU A 410 -17.52 -10.24 -26.85
CA GLU A 410 -17.58 -11.65 -27.21
C GLU A 410 -16.59 -11.99 -28.35
N HIS A 411 -15.32 -11.70 -28.12
CA HIS A 411 -14.25 -12.19 -28.98
C HIS A 411 -13.95 -13.61 -28.49
N ALA A 412 -14.31 -14.56 -29.36
CA ALA A 412 -14.05 -15.97 -29.12
C ALA A 412 -12.62 -16.15 -28.60
N SER A 413 -12.49 -16.65 -27.37
CA SER A 413 -11.23 -17.05 -26.76
C SER A 413 -10.57 -18.06 -27.71
N ARG A 414 -9.51 -17.64 -28.38
CA ARG A 414 -8.73 -18.55 -29.24
C ARG A 414 -7.60 -19.12 -28.41
N PRO A 415 -7.29 -20.41 -28.55
CA PRO A 415 -6.03 -20.92 -28.04
C PRO A 415 -4.90 -20.12 -28.67
N GLY A 416 -4.03 -19.54 -27.82
CA GLY A 416 -2.95 -18.68 -28.30
C GLY A 416 -2.00 -19.37 -29.26
N ALA A 417 -1.65 -18.70 -30.35
CA ALA A 417 -0.59 -19.17 -31.22
C ALA A 417 0.77 -19.16 -30.50
N PHE A 418 0.99 -18.20 -29.60
CA PHE A 418 2.18 -18.05 -28.76
C PHE A 418 1.86 -18.36 -27.30
N LEU A 419 2.90 -18.67 -26.52
CA LEU A 419 2.87 -18.71 -25.05
C LEU A 419 3.99 -17.83 -24.51
N SER A 420 3.65 -16.91 -23.62
CA SER A 420 4.62 -16.11 -22.88
C SER A 420 4.79 -16.67 -21.46
N VAL A 421 6.02 -16.97 -21.06
CA VAL A 421 6.35 -17.48 -19.72
C VAL A 421 7.27 -16.48 -19.02
N LEU A 422 6.85 -15.98 -17.87
CA LEU A 422 7.65 -15.09 -17.03
C LEU A 422 8.03 -15.83 -15.75
N ALA A 423 9.32 -15.89 -15.44
CA ALA A 423 9.79 -16.45 -14.18
C ALA A 423 10.46 -15.36 -13.33
N ALA A 424 10.11 -15.34 -12.05
CA ALA A 424 10.53 -14.33 -11.12
C ALA A 424 10.65 -14.89 -9.69
N SER A 425 11.52 -14.27 -8.88
CA SER A 425 11.74 -14.61 -7.48
C SER A 425 11.87 -13.31 -6.67
N THR A 426 12.88 -13.16 -5.83
CA THR A 426 13.11 -11.96 -4.99
C THR A 426 13.18 -10.70 -5.85
N GLY A 427 12.35 -9.69 -5.50
CA GLY A 427 12.17 -8.47 -6.31
C GLY A 427 11.19 -8.62 -7.48
N GLY A 428 10.83 -9.84 -7.86
CA GLY A 428 9.97 -10.13 -9.01
C GLY A 428 8.53 -9.62 -8.87
N CYS A 429 7.98 -9.53 -7.67
CA CYS A 429 6.67 -8.90 -7.46
C CYS A 429 6.67 -7.46 -7.95
N THR A 430 7.73 -6.70 -7.66
CA THR A 430 7.91 -5.32 -8.13
C THR A 430 7.97 -5.26 -9.66
N ASP A 431 8.67 -6.19 -10.30
CA ASP A 431 8.72 -6.26 -11.77
C ASP A 431 7.36 -6.61 -12.36
N LEU A 432 6.62 -7.56 -11.80
CA LEU A 432 5.28 -7.92 -12.25
C LEU A 432 4.29 -6.76 -12.13
N ILE A 433 4.38 -5.95 -11.07
CA ILE A 433 3.58 -4.71 -10.90
C ILE A 433 3.90 -3.68 -12.01
N ARG A 434 5.12 -3.67 -12.53
CA ARG A 434 5.53 -2.80 -13.64
C ARG A 434 5.09 -3.31 -15.00
N ILE A 435 5.08 -4.62 -15.20
CA ILE A 435 4.88 -5.26 -16.50
C ILE A 435 3.40 -5.52 -16.78
N VAL A 436 2.71 -6.25 -15.89
CA VAL A 436 1.36 -6.79 -16.16
C VAL A 436 0.32 -5.69 -16.36
N PRO A 437 0.29 -4.59 -15.58
CA PRO A 437 -0.64 -3.48 -15.82
C PRO A 437 -0.42 -2.71 -17.13
N ARG A 438 0.76 -2.83 -17.75
CA ARG A 438 1.09 -2.15 -19.02
C ARG A 438 0.77 -2.98 -20.24
N LEU A 439 0.42 -4.24 -20.07
CA LEU A 439 0.02 -5.10 -21.19
C LEU A 439 -1.33 -4.61 -21.75
N PRO A 440 -1.46 -4.49 -23.08
CA PRO A 440 -2.69 -4.00 -23.70
C PRO A 440 -3.81 -5.05 -23.62
N ALA A 441 -5.06 -4.60 -23.68
CA ALA A 441 -6.24 -5.47 -23.62
C ALA A 441 -6.32 -6.51 -24.75
N ASP A 442 -5.62 -6.29 -25.86
CA ASP A 442 -5.55 -7.16 -27.03
C ASP A 442 -4.26 -7.98 -27.11
N PHE A 443 -3.55 -8.13 -25.99
CA PHE A 443 -2.31 -8.92 -25.95
C PHE A 443 -2.53 -10.35 -26.47
N GLY A 444 -1.85 -10.70 -27.55
CA GLY A 444 -2.14 -11.88 -28.39
C GLY A 444 -1.55 -13.21 -27.89
N SER A 445 -1.25 -13.36 -26.61
CA SER A 445 -0.67 -14.55 -26.01
C SER A 445 -1.19 -14.77 -24.61
N PRO A 446 -1.49 -16.01 -24.16
CA PRO A 446 -1.59 -16.33 -22.75
C PRO A 446 -0.24 -16.13 -22.08
N ILE A 447 -0.29 -15.71 -20.81
CA ILE A 447 0.91 -15.49 -20.02
C ILE A 447 0.88 -16.45 -18.83
N VAL A 448 1.97 -17.17 -18.60
CA VAL A 448 2.17 -17.96 -17.37
C VAL A 448 3.29 -17.32 -16.57
N VAL A 449 2.99 -16.92 -15.35
CA VAL A 449 3.96 -16.37 -14.39
C VAL A 449 4.29 -17.44 -13.36
N LEU A 450 5.56 -17.77 -13.22
CA LEU A 450 6.09 -18.63 -12.17
C LEU A 450 6.82 -17.76 -11.15
N HIS A 451 6.31 -17.69 -9.93
CA HIS A 451 6.90 -16.87 -8.86
C HIS A 451 7.00 -17.66 -7.57
N ASP A 452 8.10 -17.56 -6.85
CA ASP A 452 8.34 -18.29 -5.60
C ASP A 452 7.68 -17.67 -4.36
N MET A 453 6.61 -16.86 -4.55
CA MET A 453 5.86 -16.29 -3.44
C MET A 453 5.16 -17.36 -2.60
N GLN A 454 4.89 -17.00 -1.36
CA GLN A 454 4.13 -17.86 -0.45
C GLN A 454 2.70 -18.08 -0.96
N PRO A 455 2.16 -19.32 -0.95
CA PRO A 455 0.82 -19.62 -1.47
C PRO A 455 -0.29 -18.76 -0.90
N GLU A 456 -0.17 -18.34 0.37
CA GLU A 456 -1.12 -17.48 1.05
C GLU A 456 -1.13 -16.04 0.51
N ALA A 457 -0.04 -15.59 -0.09
CA ALA A 457 0.08 -14.26 -0.71
C ALA A 457 -0.44 -14.22 -2.15
N LEU A 458 -0.58 -15.40 -2.79
CA LEU A 458 -0.91 -15.53 -4.21
C LEU A 458 -2.25 -14.90 -4.56
N GLY A 459 -3.33 -15.26 -3.84
CA GLY A 459 -4.68 -14.74 -4.10
C GLY A 459 -4.74 -13.22 -4.02
N PRO A 460 -4.36 -12.60 -2.88
CA PRO A 460 -4.30 -11.16 -2.76
C PRO A 460 -3.42 -10.45 -3.80
N PHE A 461 -2.30 -11.05 -4.23
CA PHE A 461 -1.45 -10.48 -5.26
C PHE A 461 -2.11 -10.53 -6.65
N ILE A 462 -2.81 -11.62 -6.95
CA ILE A 462 -3.63 -11.75 -8.17
C ILE A 462 -4.71 -10.67 -8.20
N ASP A 463 -5.48 -10.52 -7.12
CA ASP A 463 -6.54 -9.50 -7.01
C ASP A 463 -5.97 -8.09 -7.19
N TYR A 464 -4.79 -7.83 -6.61
CA TYR A 464 -4.08 -6.57 -6.77
C TYR A 464 -3.71 -6.29 -8.23
N LEU A 465 -3.11 -7.24 -8.93
CA LEU A 465 -2.74 -7.10 -10.34
C LEU A 465 -3.97 -7.04 -11.25
N ASP A 466 -4.97 -7.89 -11.02
CA ASP A 466 -6.19 -7.95 -11.83
C ASP A 466 -6.94 -6.62 -11.82
N SER A 467 -7.06 -6.00 -10.65
CA SER A 467 -7.72 -4.69 -10.51
C SER A 467 -6.99 -3.55 -11.24
N ARG A 468 -5.73 -3.72 -11.61
CA ARG A 468 -4.86 -2.71 -12.24
C ARG A 468 -4.47 -3.03 -13.68
N SER A 469 -4.91 -4.16 -14.22
CA SER A 469 -4.53 -4.66 -15.53
C SER A 469 -5.71 -4.67 -16.50
N GLN A 470 -5.45 -4.40 -17.78
CA GLN A 470 -6.44 -4.52 -18.86
C GLN A 470 -6.78 -5.98 -19.18
N ILE A 471 -5.80 -6.86 -19.09
CA ILE A 471 -5.96 -8.31 -19.22
C ILE A 471 -6.48 -8.92 -17.93
N GLU A 472 -7.10 -10.08 -18.01
CA GLU A 472 -7.52 -10.86 -16.84
C GLU A 472 -6.31 -11.47 -16.14
N VAL A 473 -6.23 -11.39 -14.81
CA VAL A 473 -5.20 -12.05 -14.00
C VAL A 473 -5.88 -13.05 -13.06
N ARG A 474 -5.45 -14.31 -13.11
CA ARG A 474 -6.05 -15.37 -12.28
C ARG A 474 -5.03 -16.45 -11.87
N PRO A 475 -5.32 -17.26 -10.84
CA PRO A 475 -4.47 -18.38 -10.46
C PRO A 475 -4.50 -19.48 -11.53
N VAL A 476 -3.45 -20.31 -11.55
CA VAL A 476 -3.47 -21.55 -12.30
C VAL A 476 -4.38 -22.56 -11.61
N GLU A 477 -5.40 -23.01 -12.32
CA GLU A 477 -6.25 -24.13 -11.91
C GLU A 477 -5.78 -25.43 -12.55
N PRO A 478 -6.03 -26.60 -11.90
CA PRO A 478 -5.69 -27.88 -12.51
C PRO A 478 -6.38 -28.06 -13.85
N ASP A 479 -5.63 -28.54 -14.84
CA ASP A 479 -6.14 -28.86 -16.17
C ASP A 479 -6.73 -27.69 -16.96
N VAL A 480 -6.33 -26.44 -16.65
CA VAL A 480 -6.81 -25.26 -17.37
C VAL A 480 -6.19 -25.16 -18.76
N THR A 481 -7.03 -24.98 -19.78
CA THR A 481 -6.58 -24.65 -21.14
C THR A 481 -6.19 -23.17 -21.19
N LEU A 482 -5.02 -22.88 -21.76
CA LEU A 482 -4.51 -21.51 -21.86
C LEU A 482 -5.24 -20.74 -22.98
N ILE A 483 -5.68 -19.54 -22.67
CA ILE A 483 -6.35 -18.64 -23.61
C ILE A 483 -5.67 -17.27 -23.65
N ASP A 484 -5.71 -16.61 -24.80
CA ASP A 484 -5.15 -15.28 -24.98
C ASP A 484 -5.74 -14.25 -23.99
N ARG A 485 -4.98 -13.20 -23.68
CA ARG A 485 -5.38 -12.08 -22.80
C ARG A 485 -5.56 -12.46 -21.33
N VAL A 486 -5.08 -13.61 -20.93
CA VAL A 486 -5.11 -14.07 -19.55
C VAL A 486 -3.68 -14.25 -19.05
N CYS A 487 -3.40 -13.69 -17.87
CA CYS A 487 -2.19 -13.90 -17.11
C CYS A 487 -2.47 -14.89 -15.98
N TYR A 488 -1.88 -16.07 -16.07
CA TYR A 488 -1.98 -17.14 -15.08
C TYR A 488 -0.80 -17.06 -14.13
N ILE A 489 -1.03 -16.84 -12.84
CA ILE A 489 0.04 -16.79 -11.85
C ILE A 489 0.07 -18.11 -11.05
N HIS A 490 1.27 -18.68 -10.95
CA HIS A 490 1.50 -19.96 -10.29
C HIS A 490 2.68 -19.87 -9.32
N PRO A 491 2.56 -20.45 -8.11
CA PRO A 491 3.68 -20.48 -7.17
C PRO A 491 4.75 -21.47 -7.67
N ALA A 492 5.98 -21.00 -7.86
CA ALA A 492 7.11 -21.84 -8.30
C ALA A 492 7.54 -22.90 -7.27
N THR A 493 6.83 -23.01 -6.15
CA THR A 493 6.98 -24.08 -5.15
C THR A 493 6.07 -25.29 -5.43
N VAL A 494 5.10 -25.16 -6.35
CA VAL A 494 4.18 -26.21 -6.75
C VAL A 494 4.55 -26.67 -8.17
N PRO A 495 4.82 -27.95 -8.39
CA PRO A 495 5.26 -28.43 -9.70
C PRO A 495 4.12 -28.40 -10.74
N VAL A 496 4.42 -27.87 -11.92
CA VAL A 496 3.49 -27.72 -13.04
C VAL A 496 4.20 -28.03 -14.35
N GLU A 497 3.48 -28.61 -15.28
CA GLU A 497 3.96 -28.85 -16.65
C GLU A 497 2.93 -28.36 -17.69
N LEU A 498 3.40 -28.04 -18.88
CA LEU A 498 2.55 -27.79 -20.03
C LEU A 498 2.35 -29.09 -20.81
N GLY A 499 1.10 -29.46 -21.04
CA GLY A 499 0.67 -30.55 -21.89
C GLY A 499 -0.16 -30.06 -23.07
N ASN A 500 -0.44 -30.93 -24.03
CA ASN A 500 -1.34 -30.63 -25.14
C ASN A 500 -2.65 -31.41 -24.98
N ARG A 501 -3.78 -30.75 -25.19
CA ARG A 501 -5.13 -31.33 -25.19
C ARG A 501 -5.81 -31.08 -26.54
N GLU A 502 -6.98 -31.66 -26.71
CA GLU A 502 -7.79 -31.45 -27.94
C GLU A 502 -8.14 -29.96 -28.12
N ASP A 503 -8.32 -29.21 -26.99
CA ASP A 503 -8.70 -27.80 -26.98
C ASP A 503 -7.49 -26.84 -26.98
N GLY A 504 -6.26 -27.35 -27.01
CA GLY A 504 -5.04 -26.54 -27.00
C GLY A 504 -4.09 -26.83 -25.83
N PRO A 505 -3.06 -25.98 -25.65
CA PRO A 505 -2.10 -26.14 -24.56
C PRO A 505 -2.77 -25.96 -23.20
N ALA A 506 -2.52 -26.87 -22.26
CA ALA A 506 -3.13 -26.90 -20.95
C ALA A 506 -2.11 -27.15 -19.84
N LEU A 507 -2.33 -26.51 -18.67
CA LEU A 507 -1.50 -26.67 -17.49
C LEU A 507 -1.92 -27.89 -16.68
N LYS A 508 -0.93 -28.69 -16.26
CA LYS A 508 -1.13 -29.84 -15.41
C LYS A 508 -0.27 -29.72 -14.15
N ILE A 509 -0.89 -29.74 -13.00
CA ILE A 509 -0.21 -29.75 -11.70
C ILE A 509 0.29 -31.16 -11.42
N LEU A 510 1.56 -31.26 -11.00
CA LEU A 510 2.21 -32.52 -10.68
C LEU A 510 2.22 -32.75 -9.17
N SER A 511 2.39 -34.01 -8.75
CA SER A 511 2.44 -34.40 -7.33
C SER A 511 3.85 -34.36 -6.73
N GLU A 512 4.89 -34.40 -7.58
CA GLU A 512 6.29 -34.48 -7.14
C GLU A 512 7.10 -33.33 -7.72
N LEU A 513 7.98 -32.76 -6.89
CA LEU A 513 8.90 -31.69 -7.33
C LEU A 513 9.98 -32.29 -8.25
N PRO A 514 10.22 -31.70 -9.42
CA PRO A 514 11.28 -32.12 -10.32
C PRO A 514 12.66 -31.72 -9.78
N ASP A 515 13.68 -32.54 -10.04
CA ASP A 515 15.06 -32.28 -9.59
C ASP A 515 15.62 -30.97 -10.18
N SER A 516 15.19 -30.57 -11.37
CA SER A 516 15.61 -29.34 -12.06
C SER A 516 14.93 -28.05 -11.50
N GLY A 517 14.03 -28.19 -10.54
CA GLY A 517 13.18 -27.09 -10.10
C GLY A 517 11.98 -26.83 -11.03
N VAL A 518 10.98 -26.09 -10.50
CA VAL A 518 9.69 -25.91 -11.20
C VAL A 518 9.86 -25.08 -12.48
N THR A 519 10.62 -23.99 -12.42
CA THR A 519 10.81 -23.08 -13.57
C THR A 519 11.49 -23.77 -14.76
N ASP A 520 12.61 -24.45 -14.52
CA ASP A 520 13.32 -25.17 -15.60
C ASP A 520 12.46 -26.30 -16.14
N HIS A 521 11.82 -27.08 -15.28
CA HIS A 521 10.92 -28.17 -15.69
C HIS A 521 9.77 -27.66 -16.55
N PHE A 522 9.16 -26.56 -16.15
CA PHE A 522 8.05 -25.94 -16.89
C PHE A 522 8.51 -25.46 -18.27
N LEU A 523 9.61 -24.73 -18.37
CA LEU A 523 10.16 -24.26 -19.64
C LEU A 523 10.55 -25.39 -20.57
N VAL A 524 11.10 -26.50 -20.04
CA VAL A 524 11.40 -27.70 -20.80
C VAL A 524 10.11 -28.37 -21.32
N SER A 525 9.05 -28.45 -20.54
CA SER A 525 7.76 -28.97 -20.99
C SER A 525 7.10 -28.05 -22.03
N ALA A 526 7.14 -26.74 -21.78
CA ALA A 526 6.59 -25.72 -22.66
C ALA A 526 7.31 -25.72 -24.04
N SER A 527 8.64 -25.83 -24.06
CA SER A 527 9.41 -25.91 -25.30
C SER A 527 9.01 -27.08 -26.20
N LYS A 528 8.66 -28.24 -25.60
CA LYS A 528 8.19 -29.41 -26.32
C LYS A 528 6.80 -29.24 -26.95
N VAL A 529 5.93 -28.46 -26.32
CA VAL A 529 4.55 -28.26 -26.75
C VAL A 529 4.44 -27.10 -27.74
N MET A 530 5.13 -25.98 -27.46
CA MET A 530 4.98 -24.74 -28.22
C MET A 530 6.02 -24.54 -29.33
N GLY A 531 7.18 -25.21 -29.22
CA GLY A 531 8.25 -25.05 -30.21
C GLY A 531 8.75 -23.61 -30.28
N ASP A 532 8.84 -23.07 -31.50
CA ASP A 532 9.26 -21.69 -31.80
C ASP A 532 8.23 -20.59 -31.37
N HIS A 533 7.02 -21.01 -31.00
CA HIS A 533 5.98 -20.13 -30.51
C HIS A 533 6.04 -19.91 -28.97
N LEU A 534 7.20 -20.09 -28.36
CA LEU A 534 7.45 -19.91 -26.95
C LEU A 534 8.32 -18.67 -26.71
N LEU A 535 7.80 -17.74 -25.90
CA LEU A 535 8.54 -16.59 -25.36
C LEU A 535 8.83 -16.84 -23.89
N ALA A 536 10.09 -16.95 -23.51
CA ALA A 536 10.54 -17.13 -22.13
C ALA A 536 11.24 -15.87 -21.61
N VAL A 537 10.84 -15.41 -20.43
CA VAL A 537 11.35 -14.19 -19.79
C VAL A 537 11.84 -14.52 -18.38
N LEU A 538 13.08 -14.16 -18.05
CA LEU A 538 13.60 -14.18 -16.68
C LEU A 538 13.68 -12.77 -16.13
N LEU A 539 13.04 -12.56 -14.98
CA LEU A 539 12.99 -11.30 -14.25
C LEU A 539 13.95 -11.31 -13.05
N SER A 540 13.75 -10.39 -12.10
CA SER A 540 14.50 -10.38 -10.84
C SER A 540 14.35 -11.70 -10.09
N GLY A 541 15.47 -12.20 -9.60
CA GLY A 541 15.54 -13.42 -8.81
C GLY A 541 16.97 -13.97 -8.68
N SER A 542 17.18 -14.79 -7.64
CA SER A 542 18.49 -15.34 -7.31
C SER A 542 18.97 -16.37 -8.33
N ALA A 543 20.28 -16.46 -8.51
CA ALA A 543 20.91 -17.38 -9.45
C ALA A 543 20.58 -18.87 -9.15
N GLY A 544 20.65 -19.70 -10.18
CA GLY A 544 20.48 -21.16 -10.09
C GLY A 544 19.20 -21.69 -10.73
N THR A 545 18.34 -20.83 -11.28
CA THR A 545 17.08 -21.21 -11.91
C THR A 545 17.01 -20.64 -13.33
N GLY A 546 16.42 -21.38 -14.29
CA GLY A 546 16.10 -20.89 -15.64
C GLY A 546 17.14 -21.23 -16.71
N ILE A 547 18.36 -21.71 -16.36
CA ILE A 547 19.42 -22.01 -17.34
C ILE A 547 19.04 -23.17 -18.23
N GLU A 548 18.60 -24.29 -17.65
CA GLU A 548 18.20 -25.48 -18.43
C GLU A 548 16.94 -25.21 -19.25
N GLY A 549 16.01 -24.47 -18.67
CA GLY A 549 14.79 -24.02 -19.34
C GLY A 549 15.10 -23.16 -20.56
N PHE A 550 15.95 -22.14 -20.43
CA PHE A 550 16.35 -21.27 -21.54
C PHE A 550 17.12 -22.06 -22.62
N ARG A 551 17.98 -22.99 -22.20
CA ARG A 551 18.68 -23.90 -23.15
C ARG A 551 17.70 -24.77 -23.93
N ALA A 552 16.59 -25.21 -23.30
CA ALA A 552 15.53 -25.96 -23.97
C ALA A 552 14.72 -25.08 -24.93
N VAL A 553 14.39 -23.86 -24.56
CA VAL A 553 13.70 -22.86 -25.41
C VAL A 553 14.55 -22.55 -26.65
N LYS A 554 15.84 -22.29 -26.49
CA LYS A 554 16.77 -22.03 -27.61
C LYS A 554 16.88 -23.21 -28.59
N LYS A 555 16.78 -24.47 -28.11
CA LYS A 555 16.84 -25.65 -28.96
C LYS A 555 15.66 -25.79 -29.93
N VAL A 556 14.55 -25.14 -29.65
CA VAL A 556 13.33 -25.15 -30.46
C VAL A 556 13.10 -23.82 -31.19
N ASP A 557 14.12 -22.96 -31.25
CA ASP A 557 14.08 -21.63 -31.85
C ASP A 557 13.05 -20.68 -31.20
N GLY A 558 12.69 -20.94 -29.93
CA GLY A 558 11.88 -20.04 -29.11
C GLY A 558 12.65 -18.80 -28.72
N ILE A 559 11.93 -17.74 -28.33
CA ILE A 559 12.48 -16.43 -28.00
C ILE A 559 12.80 -16.37 -26.50
N THR A 560 13.97 -15.84 -26.15
CA THR A 560 14.43 -15.70 -24.76
C THR A 560 14.75 -14.25 -24.44
N ILE A 561 14.20 -13.76 -23.32
CA ILE A 561 14.43 -12.40 -22.81
C ILE A 561 14.96 -12.50 -21.38
N ALA A 562 16.00 -11.76 -21.07
CA ALA A 562 16.44 -11.53 -19.71
C ALA A 562 16.21 -10.05 -19.33
N GLN A 563 15.73 -9.81 -18.12
CA GLN A 563 15.70 -8.46 -17.59
C GLN A 563 17.13 -7.92 -17.48
N ASP A 564 17.32 -6.65 -17.85
CA ASP A 564 18.62 -6.00 -17.72
C ASP A 564 19.10 -6.06 -16.24
N PRO A 565 20.26 -6.68 -15.97
CA PRO A 565 20.83 -6.77 -14.63
C PRO A 565 20.96 -5.42 -13.90
N ALA A 566 21.16 -4.33 -14.64
CA ALA A 566 21.24 -2.99 -14.07
C ALA A 566 19.87 -2.45 -13.59
N SER A 567 18.77 -3.00 -14.12
CA SER A 567 17.40 -2.64 -13.75
C SER A 567 16.75 -3.64 -12.80
N SER A 568 17.37 -4.79 -12.54
CA SER A 568 16.87 -5.84 -11.67
C SER A 568 17.17 -5.55 -10.20
N VAL A 569 16.23 -5.85 -9.33
CA VAL A 569 16.43 -5.83 -7.87
C VAL A 569 17.44 -6.93 -7.48
N ASP A 570 17.18 -8.17 -7.89
CA ASP A 570 18.14 -9.28 -7.83
C ASP A 570 18.48 -9.74 -9.25
N PRO A 571 19.69 -9.49 -9.75
CA PRO A 571 20.06 -9.81 -11.12
C PRO A 571 20.46 -11.27 -11.33
N GLY A 572 20.50 -12.10 -10.29
CA GLY A 572 21.11 -13.43 -10.32
C GLY A 572 20.60 -14.35 -11.43
N MET A 573 19.27 -14.45 -11.60
CA MET A 573 18.67 -15.27 -12.68
C MET A 573 19.03 -14.75 -14.06
N ALA A 574 18.85 -13.44 -14.30
CA ALA A 574 19.13 -12.81 -15.57
C ALA A 574 20.62 -12.88 -15.94
N ALA A 575 21.51 -12.56 -14.99
CA ALA A 575 22.95 -12.64 -15.20
C ALA A 575 23.43 -14.04 -15.55
N ALA A 576 22.90 -15.08 -14.91
CA ALA A 576 23.28 -16.46 -15.17
C ALA A 576 23.03 -16.89 -16.62
N VAL A 577 21.86 -16.58 -17.18
CA VAL A 577 21.53 -16.92 -18.58
C VAL A 577 22.25 -16.05 -19.61
N LEU A 578 22.58 -14.80 -19.23
CA LEU A 578 23.40 -13.91 -20.07
C LEU A 578 24.84 -14.43 -20.21
N VAL A 579 25.46 -14.88 -19.12
CA VAL A 579 26.81 -15.47 -19.15
C VAL A 579 26.85 -16.73 -20.01
N GLU A 580 25.80 -17.53 -20.01
CA GLU A 580 25.69 -18.75 -20.86
C GLU A 580 25.36 -18.42 -22.32
N GLY A 581 25.12 -17.16 -22.70
CA GLY A 581 24.79 -16.77 -24.05
C GLY A 581 23.43 -17.28 -24.54
N LEU A 582 22.48 -17.46 -23.63
CA LEU A 582 21.16 -18.06 -23.92
C LEU A 582 20.06 -17.01 -24.17
N VAL A 583 20.40 -15.73 -24.32
CA VAL A 583 19.46 -14.61 -24.36
C VAL A 583 19.44 -13.96 -25.74
N ASP A 584 18.24 -13.75 -26.29
CA ASP A 584 18.06 -13.03 -27.56
C ASP A 584 17.91 -11.51 -27.31
N HIS A 585 17.17 -11.13 -26.26
CA HIS A 585 16.89 -9.73 -25.94
C HIS A 585 17.13 -9.46 -24.47
N THR A 586 17.66 -8.26 -24.20
CA THR A 586 17.82 -7.74 -22.84
C THR A 586 17.12 -6.37 -22.77
N CYS A 587 16.21 -6.20 -21.80
CA CYS A 587 15.49 -4.94 -21.62
C CYS A 587 15.09 -4.73 -20.15
N SER A 588 14.80 -3.49 -19.78
CA SER A 588 14.29 -3.17 -18.44
C SER A 588 12.84 -3.65 -18.26
N ALA A 589 12.40 -3.83 -17.01
CA ALA A 589 11.01 -4.18 -16.72
C ALA A 589 10.00 -3.13 -17.27
N ASP A 590 10.42 -1.86 -17.41
CA ASP A 590 9.56 -0.81 -17.97
C ASP A 590 9.32 -0.95 -19.47
N GLU A 591 10.26 -1.52 -20.19
CA GLU A 591 10.23 -1.73 -21.65
C GLU A 591 9.61 -3.09 -22.01
N LEU A 592 9.65 -4.04 -21.08
CA LEU A 592 9.34 -5.44 -21.35
C LEU A 592 7.95 -5.66 -21.95
N ALA A 593 6.92 -4.96 -21.43
CA ALA A 593 5.56 -5.11 -21.97
C ALA A 593 5.47 -4.73 -23.45
N ALA A 594 6.17 -3.66 -23.87
CA ALA A 594 6.22 -3.23 -25.27
C ALA A 594 7.02 -4.21 -26.15
N VAL A 595 8.18 -4.66 -25.65
CA VAL A 595 9.04 -5.65 -26.35
C VAL A 595 8.29 -6.97 -26.54
N MET A 596 7.62 -7.48 -25.52
CA MET A 596 6.80 -8.71 -25.63
C MET A 596 5.70 -8.55 -26.67
N GLN A 597 5.01 -7.40 -26.71
CA GLN A 597 3.96 -7.14 -27.68
C GLN A 597 4.49 -7.08 -29.12
N GLU A 598 5.71 -6.58 -29.33
CA GLU A 598 6.35 -6.53 -30.64
C GLU A 598 6.74 -7.92 -31.14
N LEU A 599 7.26 -8.77 -30.24
CA LEU A 599 7.79 -10.10 -30.59
C LEU A 599 6.70 -11.17 -30.82
N ILE A 600 5.50 -11.00 -30.29
CA ILE A 600 4.38 -11.96 -30.48
C ILE A 600 3.40 -11.55 -31.59
N ARG A 601 3.61 -10.44 -32.30
CA ARG A 601 2.84 -10.00 -33.46
C ARG A 601 3.27 -10.75 -34.72
#